data_f7e797568daf7c072848382349869845
#
_entry.id   f7e797568daf7c072848382349869845
#
_cell.length_a   1.000
_cell.length_b   1.000
_cell.length_c   1.000
_cell.angle_alpha   90.00
_cell.angle_beta   90.00
_cell.angle_gamma   90.00
#
_symmetry.space_group_name_H-M   'P 1'
#
loop_
_entity.id
_entity.type
_entity.pdbx_description
1 polymer ?
#
loop_
_entity_poly.entity_id
_entity_poly.type
_entity_poly.pdbx_seq_one_letter_code
_entity_poly.pdbx_strand_id
1 'polypeptide(L)'
;MPDEPPPFNDDQEPPPPKPGPARPMQRVQLIKYHSLNAPLAPNEQKVVLELKGASSAASRAPLDLVAVMDVSISMSGSRLDSTKKALRFIIRKLTDHDRLCIVKFDDSAARVCALRCATEAAKAVLEGHVGRLYTLGLTNIQAGLETGLSVLRERKFTAGRAAAIMLMSDGEQNMGDARDVDPGNVPVHTFGFGSGHDSALMDAIAKKSLGGVYNFVDDDIKPNVLSETFSQILAGLVTIIVQDLELTVTPFMDEATIKKVDAGTYPRNTATDGSSSVTIRFGTLYSAEERKVIVELALRDHTSFRPYNADVAKVQYRFSFEGQRFTSNTELVTIHRGRKAPDPADAPPQ
;
A
#
# COMPACT_ATOMS: atom_id res chain seq x y z
N MET A 1 -11.89 -11.64 41.83
CA MET A 1 -11.20 -11.16 40.63
C MET A 1 -11.99 -11.69 39.46
N PRO A 2 -12.60 -10.90 38.61
CA PRO A 2 -13.15 -11.43 37.39
C PRO A 2 -11.96 -11.94 36.55
N ASP A 3 -12.05 -13.18 36.06
CA ASP A 3 -11.06 -13.81 35.20
C ASP A 3 -10.74 -12.89 34.02
N GLU A 4 -9.47 -12.50 33.86
CA GLU A 4 -9.00 -11.88 32.65
C GLU A 4 -9.34 -12.83 31.47
N PRO A 5 -9.99 -12.34 30.42
CA PRO A 5 -10.26 -13.19 29.28
C PRO A 5 -8.93 -13.76 28.79
N PRO A 6 -8.88 -15.06 28.42
CA PRO A 6 -7.65 -15.66 27.97
C PRO A 6 -7.10 -14.87 26.77
N PRO A 7 -5.77 -14.66 26.70
CA PRO A 7 -5.14 -13.93 25.60
C PRO A 7 -5.56 -14.57 24.26
N PHE A 8 -5.88 -13.73 23.29
CA PHE A 8 -6.28 -14.21 21.96
C PHE A 8 -5.13 -15.02 21.35
N ASN A 9 -5.45 -16.22 20.87
CA ASN A 9 -4.47 -17.04 20.15
C ASN A 9 -4.48 -16.67 18.67
N ASP A 10 -3.54 -15.82 18.26
CA ASP A 10 -3.29 -15.44 16.86
C ASP A 10 -2.34 -16.39 16.13
N ASP A 11 -1.90 -17.45 16.81
CA ASP A 11 -0.87 -18.38 16.36
C ASP A 11 -1.44 -19.51 15.50
N GLN A 12 -2.68 -19.42 15.05
CA GLN A 12 -3.21 -20.37 14.08
C GLN A 12 -2.40 -20.28 12.80
N GLU A 13 -1.68 -21.35 12.48
CA GLU A 13 -0.94 -21.44 11.22
C GLU A 13 -1.93 -21.37 10.05
N PRO A 14 -1.77 -20.38 9.16
CA PRO A 14 -2.62 -20.31 7.99
C PRO A 14 -2.31 -21.47 7.03
N PRO A 15 -3.29 -21.96 6.25
CA PRO A 15 -3.02 -22.94 5.24
C PRO A 15 -1.92 -22.46 4.29
N PRO A 16 -1.04 -23.34 3.80
CA PRO A 16 0.02 -22.95 2.89
C PRO A 16 -0.57 -22.26 1.66
N PRO A 17 0.10 -21.21 1.14
CA PRO A 17 -0.37 -20.53 -0.06
C PRO A 17 -0.46 -21.54 -1.21
N LYS A 18 -1.51 -21.42 -2.02
CA LYS A 18 -1.62 -22.24 -3.23
C LYS A 18 -0.42 -21.96 -4.13
N PRO A 19 0.24 -22.98 -4.70
CA PRO A 19 1.35 -22.75 -5.62
C PRO A 19 0.92 -21.84 -6.75
N GLY A 20 1.36 -20.60 -6.72
CA GLY A 20 1.17 -19.63 -7.81
C GLY A 20 2.17 -19.88 -8.94
N PRO A 21 1.97 -19.30 -10.13
CA PRO A 21 2.92 -19.43 -11.24
C PRO A 21 4.31 -18.93 -10.81
N ALA A 22 5.29 -19.77 -11.03
CA ALA A 22 6.56 -19.86 -10.35
C ALA A 22 7.65 -18.90 -10.87
N ARG A 23 7.42 -17.60 -11.03
CA ARG A 23 8.55 -16.66 -11.23
C ARG A 23 8.27 -15.32 -10.55
N PRO A 24 8.78 -15.09 -9.34
CA PRO A 24 8.57 -13.82 -8.62
C PRO A 24 8.95 -12.59 -9.44
N MET A 25 10.02 -12.66 -10.22
CA MET A 25 10.51 -11.55 -11.05
C MET A 25 9.56 -11.13 -12.19
N GLN A 26 8.61 -11.98 -12.59
CA GLN A 26 7.59 -11.63 -13.59
C GLN A 26 6.42 -10.82 -13.01
N ARG A 27 6.41 -10.58 -11.69
CA ARG A 27 5.36 -9.82 -11.01
C ARG A 27 5.47 -8.31 -11.22
N VAL A 28 6.68 -7.83 -11.47
CA VAL A 28 6.97 -6.41 -11.73
C VAL A 28 7.75 -6.31 -13.02
N GLN A 29 7.28 -5.46 -13.91
CA GLN A 29 7.96 -5.11 -15.15
C GLN A 29 8.49 -3.69 -15.04
N LEU A 30 9.78 -3.48 -15.37
CA LEU A 30 10.37 -2.15 -15.54
C LEU A 30 10.33 -1.78 -17.02
N ILE A 31 9.79 -0.61 -17.33
CA ILE A 31 9.77 -0.03 -18.67
C ILE A 31 10.51 1.31 -18.59
N LYS A 32 11.37 1.57 -19.55
CA LYS A 32 12.19 2.79 -19.61
C LYS A 32 11.85 3.57 -20.86
N TYR A 33 11.56 4.86 -20.70
CA TYR A 33 11.34 5.78 -21.79
C TYR A 33 12.37 6.89 -21.69
N HIS A 34 13.21 7.05 -22.68
CA HIS A 34 14.21 8.11 -22.77
C HIS A 34 14.58 8.36 -24.22
N SER A 35 15.19 9.51 -24.51
CA SER A 35 15.78 9.76 -25.82
C SER A 35 16.91 8.75 -26.09
N LEU A 36 16.93 8.19 -27.28
CA LEU A 36 18.01 7.29 -27.70
C LEU A 36 19.27 8.03 -28.08
N ASN A 37 19.19 9.34 -28.34
CA ASN A 37 20.29 10.17 -28.84
C ASN A 37 20.48 11.43 -28.00
N ALA A 38 21.72 11.85 -27.79
CA ALA A 38 22.08 13.12 -27.17
C ALA A 38 23.38 13.69 -27.76
N PRO A 39 23.60 15.01 -27.75
CA PRO A 39 24.86 15.60 -28.22
C PRO A 39 26.02 15.23 -27.29
N LEU A 40 27.26 15.26 -27.83
CA LEU A 40 28.47 15.12 -27.01
C LEU A 40 28.66 16.29 -26.03
N ALA A 41 28.14 17.48 -26.35
CA ALA A 41 28.12 18.63 -25.45
C ALA A 41 27.27 18.39 -24.22
N PRO A 42 27.49 19.12 -23.13
CA PRO A 42 26.64 19.06 -21.93
C PRO A 42 25.17 19.21 -22.30
N ASN A 43 24.33 18.36 -21.74
CA ASN A 43 22.93 18.27 -22.13
C ASN A 43 22.09 17.72 -20.97
N GLU A 44 20.82 18.09 -20.92
CA GLU A 44 19.87 17.54 -19.95
C GLU A 44 18.96 16.51 -20.63
N GLN A 45 18.79 15.35 -20.00
CA GLN A 45 17.95 14.29 -20.49
C GLN A 45 16.92 13.88 -19.43
N LYS A 46 15.69 13.62 -19.89
CA LYS A 46 14.63 13.06 -19.03
C LYS A 46 14.51 11.57 -19.31
N VAL A 47 14.51 10.80 -18.24
CA VAL A 47 14.27 9.36 -18.26
C VAL A 47 13.01 9.10 -17.46
N VAL A 48 11.98 8.53 -18.07
CA VAL A 48 10.78 8.05 -17.39
C VAL A 48 10.95 6.57 -17.09
N LEU A 49 10.85 6.20 -15.84
CA LEU A 49 10.91 4.83 -15.37
C LEU A 49 9.52 4.43 -14.90
N GLU A 50 8.97 3.39 -15.49
CA GLU A 50 7.66 2.86 -15.15
C GLU A 50 7.80 1.45 -14.59
N LEU A 51 7.26 1.23 -13.39
CA LEU A 51 7.10 -0.08 -12.78
C LEU A 51 5.63 -0.49 -12.90
N LYS A 52 5.39 -1.61 -13.58
CA LYS A 52 4.05 -2.15 -13.81
C LYS A 52 3.86 -3.47 -13.11
N GLY A 53 2.78 -3.58 -12.33
CA GLY A 53 2.35 -4.83 -11.72
C GLY A 53 1.76 -5.79 -12.76
N ALA A 54 2.13 -7.07 -12.69
CA ALA A 54 1.56 -8.09 -13.57
C ALA A 54 0.04 -8.17 -13.40
N SER A 55 -0.69 -8.33 -14.50
CA SER A 55 -2.11 -8.65 -14.48
C SER A 55 -2.30 -10.16 -14.28
N SER A 56 -2.46 -10.61 -13.06
CA SER A 56 -2.71 -12.04 -12.79
C SER A 56 -3.73 -12.21 -11.68
N ALA A 57 -4.87 -12.78 -12.02
CA ALA A 57 -5.88 -13.22 -11.07
C ALA A 57 -5.45 -14.48 -10.27
N ALA A 58 -4.35 -15.14 -10.65
CA ALA A 58 -4.04 -16.49 -10.19
C ALA A 58 -3.19 -16.57 -8.91
N SER A 59 -2.62 -15.47 -8.42
CA SER A 59 -1.80 -15.52 -7.20
C SER A 59 -1.79 -14.20 -6.44
N ARG A 60 -2.89 -13.88 -5.78
CA ARG A 60 -2.89 -12.79 -4.80
C ARG A 60 -2.20 -13.23 -3.51
N ALA A 61 -1.53 -12.30 -2.84
CA ALA A 61 -1.07 -12.54 -1.50
C ALA A 61 -2.27 -12.75 -0.55
N PRO A 62 -2.19 -13.70 0.40
CA PRO A 62 -3.16 -13.79 1.47
C PRO A 62 -3.18 -12.50 2.29
N LEU A 63 -4.37 -12.09 2.76
CA LEU A 63 -4.58 -10.83 3.45
C LEU A 63 -4.76 -11.06 4.96
N ASP A 64 -4.05 -10.26 5.77
CA ASP A 64 -4.33 -10.09 7.20
C ASP A 64 -5.05 -8.75 7.37
N LEU A 65 -6.34 -8.80 7.60
CA LEU A 65 -7.21 -7.64 7.74
C LEU A 65 -7.60 -7.41 9.19
N VAL A 66 -7.46 -6.17 9.66
CA VAL A 66 -8.05 -5.75 10.92
C VAL A 66 -9.17 -4.75 10.64
N ALA A 67 -10.39 -5.11 11.00
CA ALA A 67 -11.53 -4.22 10.96
C ALA A 67 -11.66 -3.50 12.30
N VAL A 68 -11.43 -2.20 12.33
CA VAL A 68 -11.51 -1.32 13.51
C VAL A 68 -12.83 -0.56 13.43
N MET A 69 -13.75 -0.90 14.32
CA MET A 69 -15.13 -0.44 14.28
C MET A 69 -15.45 0.49 15.44
N ASP A 70 -15.94 1.66 15.09
CA ASP A 70 -16.56 2.57 16.04
C ASP A 70 -17.89 2.00 16.55
N VAL A 71 -18.01 1.91 17.87
CA VAL A 71 -19.25 1.55 18.55
C VAL A 71 -19.66 2.63 19.56
N SER A 72 -19.23 3.88 19.37
CA SER A 72 -19.67 5.03 20.15
C SER A 72 -21.17 5.31 19.97
N ILE A 73 -21.74 6.10 20.86
CA ILE A 73 -23.19 6.40 20.86
C ILE A 73 -23.62 7.08 19.55
N SER A 74 -22.77 7.90 18.93
CA SER A 74 -23.06 8.58 17.66
C SER A 74 -23.31 7.60 16.50
N MET A 75 -22.72 6.40 16.57
CA MET A 75 -22.95 5.31 15.61
C MET A 75 -24.31 4.61 15.76
N SER A 76 -25.16 5.02 16.71
CA SER A 76 -26.45 4.34 16.97
C SER A 76 -27.37 4.32 15.74
N GLY A 77 -28.16 3.26 15.64
CA GLY A 77 -29.19 3.11 14.59
C GLY A 77 -28.62 2.69 13.23
N SER A 78 -28.99 3.41 12.18
CA SER A 78 -28.65 3.04 10.78
C SER A 78 -27.17 2.96 10.50
N ARG A 79 -26.32 3.78 11.16
CA ARG A 79 -24.86 3.79 10.97
C ARG A 79 -24.22 2.49 11.44
N LEU A 80 -24.52 2.04 12.66
CA LEU A 80 -24.03 0.75 13.16
C LEU A 80 -24.55 -0.41 12.31
N ASP A 81 -25.82 -0.37 11.89
CA ASP A 81 -26.39 -1.40 11.03
C ASP A 81 -25.71 -1.45 9.66
N SER A 82 -25.42 -0.30 9.07
CA SER A 82 -24.70 -0.20 7.81
C SER A 82 -23.27 -0.73 7.95
N THR A 83 -22.55 -0.36 9.01
CA THR A 83 -21.21 -0.86 9.32
C THR A 83 -21.21 -2.38 9.54
N LYS A 84 -22.20 -2.92 10.27
CA LYS A 84 -22.37 -4.38 10.42
C LYS A 84 -22.62 -5.09 9.09
N LYS A 85 -23.44 -4.50 8.20
CA LYS A 85 -23.68 -5.05 6.85
C LYS A 85 -22.41 -5.07 6.02
N ALA A 86 -21.65 -3.97 6.03
CA ALA A 86 -20.37 -3.86 5.36
C ALA A 86 -19.39 -4.93 5.84
N LEU A 87 -19.24 -5.09 7.15
CA LEU A 87 -18.32 -6.07 7.72
C LEU A 87 -18.75 -7.52 7.40
N ARG A 88 -20.05 -7.84 7.44
CA ARG A 88 -20.53 -9.15 6.97
C ARG A 88 -20.24 -9.39 5.52
N PHE A 89 -20.37 -8.35 4.67
CA PHE A 89 -19.98 -8.45 3.27
C PHE A 89 -18.49 -8.79 3.11
N ILE A 90 -17.61 -8.08 3.83
CA ILE A 90 -16.16 -8.34 3.85
C ILE A 90 -15.89 -9.79 4.26
N ILE A 91 -16.47 -10.26 5.39
CA ILE A 91 -16.31 -11.62 5.91
C ILE A 91 -16.62 -12.67 4.82
N ARG A 92 -17.69 -12.47 4.06
CA ARG A 92 -18.09 -13.41 2.99
C ARG A 92 -17.15 -13.41 1.79
N LYS A 93 -16.45 -12.31 1.52
CA LYS A 93 -15.51 -12.18 0.41
C LYS A 93 -14.11 -12.71 0.70
N LEU A 94 -13.73 -12.78 1.96
CA LEU A 94 -12.46 -13.37 2.38
C LEU A 94 -12.43 -14.86 2.06
N THR A 95 -11.23 -15.36 1.79
CA THR A 95 -10.96 -16.79 1.55
C THR A 95 -10.38 -17.45 2.81
N ASP A 96 -10.26 -18.76 2.81
CA ASP A 96 -9.64 -19.54 3.88
C ASP A 96 -8.16 -19.23 4.12
N HIS A 97 -7.48 -18.63 3.14
CA HIS A 97 -6.11 -18.14 3.26
C HIS A 97 -6.00 -16.74 3.89
N ASP A 98 -7.09 -15.97 3.93
CA ASP A 98 -7.12 -14.66 4.55
C ASP A 98 -7.40 -14.78 6.04
N ARG A 99 -6.90 -13.82 6.83
CA ARG A 99 -7.21 -13.73 8.25
C ARG A 99 -7.94 -12.41 8.56
N LEU A 100 -8.84 -12.46 9.51
CA LEU A 100 -9.59 -11.29 9.99
C LEU A 100 -9.54 -11.22 11.51
N CYS A 101 -9.25 -10.03 12.03
CA CYS A 101 -9.50 -9.62 13.40
C CYS A 101 -10.51 -8.47 13.41
N ILE A 102 -11.40 -8.46 14.40
CA ILE A 102 -12.33 -7.36 14.65
C ILE A 102 -11.89 -6.68 15.95
N VAL A 103 -11.67 -5.38 15.87
CA VAL A 103 -11.46 -4.47 17.01
C VAL A 103 -12.65 -3.55 17.09
N LYS A 104 -13.23 -3.38 18.27
CA LYS A 104 -14.24 -2.35 18.55
C LYS A 104 -13.62 -1.25 19.39
N PHE A 105 -14.10 -0.04 19.25
CA PHE A 105 -13.73 1.06 20.14
C PHE A 105 -14.89 1.98 20.45
N ASP A 106 -14.86 2.51 21.66
CA ASP A 106 -15.68 3.58 22.23
C ASP A 106 -14.75 4.53 23.00
N ASP A 107 -14.88 4.67 24.33
CA ASP A 107 -13.91 5.36 25.21
C ASP A 107 -12.56 4.63 25.23
N SER A 108 -12.60 3.33 25.02
CA SER A 108 -11.47 2.40 24.99
C SER A 108 -11.57 1.49 23.77
N ALA A 109 -10.54 0.71 23.53
CA ALA A 109 -10.56 -0.25 22.45
C ALA A 109 -10.34 -1.68 22.95
N ALA A 110 -11.01 -2.62 22.31
CA ALA A 110 -10.90 -4.04 22.63
C ALA A 110 -10.98 -4.91 21.38
N ARG A 111 -10.17 -5.96 21.35
CA ARG A 111 -10.28 -7.01 20.34
C ARG A 111 -11.54 -7.84 20.60
N VAL A 112 -12.33 -8.05 19.58
CA VAL A 112 -13.55 -8.89 19.63
C VAL A 112 -13.22 -10.35 19.37
N CYS A 113 -12.19 -10.61 18.57
CA CYS A 113 -11.71 -11.94 18.25
C CYS A 113 -10.20 -11.95 17.94
N ALA A 114 -9.59 -13.13 17.92
CA ALA A 114 -8.24 -13.33 17.45
C ALA A 114 -8.11 -13.05 15.92
N LEU A 115 -6.90 -12.76 15.45
CA LEU A 115 -6.60 -12.75 14.02
C LEU A 115 -6.59 -14.20 13.51
N ARG A 116 -7.69 -14.63 12.88
CA ARG A 116 -7.91 -16.02 12.46
C ARG A 116 -8.28 -16.17 11.00
N CYS A 117 -7.99 -17.34 10.45
CA CYS A 117 -8.35 -17.67 9.07
C CYS A 117 -9.86 -17.61 8.85
N ALA A 118 -10.27 -17.01 7.73
CA ALA A 118 -11.68 -16.83 7.36
C ALA A 118 -12.26 -18.10 6.70
N THR A 119 -12.09 -19.25 7.35
CA THR A 119 -12.74 -20.51 6.92
C THR A 119 -14.26 -20.40 7.06
N GLU A 120 -15.03 -21.24 6.38
CA GLU A 120 -16.50 -21.19 6.43
C GLU A 120 -17.03 -21.29 7.88
N ALA A 121 -16.42 -22.18 8.70
CA ALA A 121 -16.77 -22.28 10.11
C ALA A 121 -16.43 -21.00 10.90
N ALA A 122 -15.28 -20.38 10.63
CA ALA A 122 -14.85 -19.15 11.27
C ALA A 122 -15.73 -17.95 10.84
N LYS A 123 -16.17 -17.91 9.57
CA LYS A 123 -17.08 -16.85 9.08
C LYS A 123 -18.38 -16.79 9.89
N ALA A 124 -18.98 -17.94 10.19
CA ALA A 124 -20.19 -17.99 11.01
C ALA A 124 -19.95 -17.42 12.42
N VAL A 125 -18.80 -17.71 13.04
CA VAL A 125 -18.42 -17.16 14.34
C VAL A 125 -18.19 -15.64 14.26
N LEU A 126 -17.46 -15.18 13.21
CA LEU A 126 -17.22 -13.76 12.98
C LEU A 126 -18.51 -12.98 12.76
N GLU A 127 -19.45 -13.51 11.96
CA GLU A 127 -20.78 -12.89 11.77
C GLU A 127 -21.56 -12.83 13.08
N GLY A 128 -21.41 -13.84 13.95
CA GLY A 128 -21.99 -13.85 15.29
C GLY A 128 -21.40 -12.76 16.19
N HIS A 129 -20.09 -12.52 16.13
CA HIS A 129 -19.44 -11.40 16.82
C HIS A 129 -19.97 -10.05 16.33
N VAL A 130 -20.05 -9.86 15.01
CA VAL A 130 -20.62 -8.64 14.41
C VAL A 130 -22.06 -8.39 14.89
N GLY A 131 -22.88 -9.45 14.96
CA GLY A 131 -24.25 -9.36 15.42
C GLY A 131 -24.39 -8.81 16.84
N ARG A 132 -23.46 -9.15 17.73
CA ARG A 132 -23.48 -8.75 19.16
C ARG A 132 -22.89 -7.36 19.43
N LEU A 133 -22.34 -6.66 18.44
CA LEU A 133 -21.87 -5.29 18.64
C LEU A 133 -23.06 -4.37 18.97
N TYR A 134 -22.86 -3.47 19.91
CA TYR A 134 -23.82 -2.45 20.31
C TYR A 134 -23.08 -1.16 20.64
N THR A 135 -23.75 -0.04 20.58
CA THR A 135 -23.18 1.29 20.82
C THR A 135 -23.11 1.62 22.31
N LEU A 136 -21.99 2.21 22.72
CA LEU A 136 -21.73 2.69 24.08
C LEU A 136 -20.62 3.75 24.04
N GLY A 137 -20.61 4.65 25.03
CA GLY A 137 -19.47 5.55 25.30
C GLY A 137 -19.23 6.66 24.27
N LEU A 138 -18.06 7.24 24.36
CA LEU A 138 -17.53 8.31 23.51
C LEU A 138 -16.74 7.72 22.32
N THR A 139 -15.90 8.55 21.67
CA THR A 139 -15.17 8.16 20.47
C THR A 139 -13.67 8.36 20.66
N ASN A 140 -12.91 7.26 20.79
CA ASN A 140 -11.44 7.25 20.90
C ASN A 140 -10.84 6.51 19.71
N ILE A 141 -10.74 7.20 18.57
CA ILE A 141 -10.19 6.63 17.32
C ILE A 141 -8.72 6.21 17.52
N GLN A 142 -7.96 6.99 18.31
CA GLN A 142 -6.57 6.67 18.61
C GLN A 142 -6.44 5.27 19.23
N ALA A 143 -7.19 4.99 20.28
CA ALA A 143 -7.15 3.68 20.96
C ALA A 143 -7.56 2.54 20.01
N GLY A 144 -8.57 2.76 19.15
CA GLY A 144 -8.99 1.81 18.13
C GLY A 144 -7.87 1.50 17.14
N LEU A 145 -7.23 2.54 16.61
CA LEU A 145 -6.16 2.41 15.62
C LEU A 145 -4.90 1.76 16.22
N GLU A 146 -4.47 2.19 17.41
CA GLU A 146 -3.33 1.59 18.13
C GLU A 146 -3.55 0.11 18.41
N THR A 147 -4.74 -0.26 18.87
CA THR A 147 -5.13 -1.66 19.10
C THR A 147 -5.09 -2.47 17.77
N GLY A 148 -5.64 -1.92 16.69
CA GLY A 148 -5.59 -2.56 15.38
C GLY A 148 -4.17 -2.76 14.86
N LEU A 149 -3.31 -1.78 15.04
CA LEU A 149 -1.90 -1.85 14.66
C LEU A 149 -1.13 -2.87 15.51
N SER A 150 -1.40 -2.97 16.83
CA SER A 150 -0.75 -3.96 17.70
C SER A 150 -1.02 -5.38 17.22
N VAL A 151 -2.26 -5.69 16.83
CA VAL A 151 -2.65 -6.99 16.25
C VAL A 151 -1.75 -7.36 15.06
N LEU A 152 -1.50 -6.41 14.16
CA LEU A 152 -0.69 -6.65 12.97
C LEU A 152 0.82 -6.69 13.28
N ARG A 153 1.30 -5.96 14.28
CA ARG A 153 2.70 -5.98 14.71
C ARG A 153 3.06 -7.27 15.44
N GLU A 154 2.15 -7.80 16.25
CA GLU A 154 2.36 -8.98 17.10
C GLU A 154 2.15 -10.31 16.37
N ARG A 155 1.60 -10.30 15.15
CA ARG A 155 1.35 -11.53 14.38
C ARG A 155 2.63 -12.30 14.09
N LYS A 156 2.62 -13.63 14.23
CA LYS A 156 3.76 -14.50 13.97
C LYS A 156 3.93 -14.84 12.48
N PHE A 157 2.83 -15.13 11.81
CA PHE A 157 2.85 -15.53 10.39
C PHE A 157 2.70 -14.31 9.50
N THR A 158 3.81 -13.71 9.09
CA THR A 158 3.84 -12.51 8.25
C THR A 158 4.30 -12.78 6.82
N ALA A 159 5.04 -13.89 6.63
CA ALA A 159 5.67 -14.20 5.36
C ALA A 159 4.64 -14.34 4.24
N GLY A 160 4.80 -13.53 3.19
CA GLY A 160 3.96 -13.55 2.01
C GLY A 160 2.53 -13.05 2.19
N ARG A 161 2.25 -12.38 3.29
CA ARG A 161 0.91 -11.92 3.63
C ARG A 161 0.83 -10.39 3.58
N ALA A 162 -0.14 -9.88 2.85
CA ALA A 162 -0.50 -8.47 2.92
C ALA A 162 -1.15 -8.15 4.26
N ALA A 163 -1.01 -6.92 4.73
CA ALA A 163 -1.69 -6.43 5.93
C ALA A 163 -2.42 -5.14 5.61
N ALA A 164 -3.59 -4.93 6.21
CA ALA A 164 -4.30 -3.66 6.13
C ALA A 164 -5.23 -3.47 7.32
N ILE A 165 -5.55 -2.20 7.59
CA ILE A 165 -6.61 -1.80 8.53
C ILE A 165 -7.76 -1.18 7.73
N MET A 166 -9.00 -1.54 8.10
CA MET A 166 -10.21 -0.80 7.74
C MET A 166 -10.77 -0.15 9.00
N LEU A 167 -10.64 1.16 9.09
CA LEU A 167 -11.17 1.97 10.18
C LEU A 167 -12.52 2.55 9.78
N MET A 168 -13.56 2.25 10.56
CA MET A 168 -14.94 2.64 10.31
C MET A 168 -15.46 3.45 11.49
N SER A 169 -15.81 4.73 11.25
CA SER A 169 -16.27 5.67 12.28
C SER A 169 -17.17 6.74 11.66
N ASP A 170 -18.02 7.36 12.47
CA ASP A 170 -18.63 8.65 12.11
C ASP A 170 -17.76 9.86 12.51
N GLY A 171 -16.57 9.63 13.03
CA GLY A 171 -15.39 10.49 12.97
C GLY A 171 -15.31 11.67 13.92
N GLU A 172 -16.25 11.87 14.83
CA GLU A 172 -16.10 12.89 15.87
C GLU A 172 -15.25 12.34 17.04
N GLN A 173 -13.91 12.48 16.92
CA GLN A 173 -13.04 12.09 18.01
C GLN A 173 -13.19 13.01 19.23
N ASN A 174 -13.54 12.42 20.38
CA ASN A 174 -13.69 13.14 21.64
C ASN A 174 -12.53 12.88 22.61
N MET A 175 -11.75 11.84 22.38
CA MET A 175 -10.64 11.39 23.22
C MET A 175 -9.43 11.04 22.38
N GLY A 176 -8.22 11.41 22.87
CA GLY A 176 -6.96 11.17 22.21
C GLY A 176 -6.78 12.03 20.94
N ASP A 177 -5.70 11.78 20.19
CA ASP A 177 -5.52 12.32 18.84
C ASP A 177 -4.96 11.24 17.89
N ALA A 178 -5.82 10.72 17.03
CA ALA A 178 -5.43 9.68 16.08
C ALA A 178 -4.42 10.15 15.02
N ARG A 179 -4.21 11.47 14.89
CA ARG A 179 -3.14 12.02 14.03
C ARG A 179 -1.74 11.67 14.53
N ASP A 180 -1.60 11.41 15.84
CA ASP A 180 -0.31 11.06 16.45
C ASP A 180 0.09 9.61 16.19
N VAL A 181 -0.85 8.75 15.83
CA VAL A 181 -0.59 7.33 15.58
C VAL A 181 0.25 7.15 14.32
N ASP A 182 1.37 6.43 14.44
CA ASP A 182 2.20 6.05 13.28
C ASP A 182 1.77 4.67 12.76
N PRO A 183 1.17 4.59 11.56
CA PRO A 183 0.76 3.33 10.95
C PRO A 183 1.97 2.53 10.41
N GLY A 184 3.14 3.12 10.29
CA GLY A 184 4.31 2.50 9.66
C GLY A 184 4.02 2.13 8.20
N ASN A 185 4.27 0.88 7.84
CA ASN A 185 4.02 0.36 6.49
C ASN A 185 2.62 -0.28 6.32
N VAL A 186 1.73 -0.14 7.30
CA VAL A 186 0.38 -0.74 7.24
C VAL A 186 -0.57 0.24 6.57
N PRO A 187 -1.18 -0.09 5.42
CA PRO A 187 -2.24 0.70 4.83
C PRO A 187 -3.45 0.82 5.77
N VAL A 188 -3.92 2.04 5.99
CA VAL A 188 -5.13 2.32 6.79
C VAL A 188 -6.17 2.93 5.86
N HIS A 189 -7.19 2.15 5.53
CA HIS A 189 -8.34 2.64 4.78
C HIS A 189 -9.39 3.12 5.76
N THR A 190 -9.82 4.37 5.63
CA THR A 190 -10.79 4.98 6.53
C THR A 190 -12.14 5.14 5.84
N PHE A 191 -13.20 4.89 6.59
CA PHE A 191 -14.60 5.01 6.16
C PHE A 191 -15.32 5.92 7.12
N GLY A 192 -15.64 7.14 6.67
CA GLY A 192 -16.38 8.14 7.42
C GLY A 192 -17.88 8.05 7.14
N PHE A 193 -18.69 7.76 8.16
CA PHE A 193 -20.13 7.59 8.05
C PHE A 193 -20.88 8.90 8.38
N GLY A 194 -21.79 9.30 7.48
CA GLY A 194 -22.62 10.49 7.63
C GLY A 194 -21.91 11.80 7.35
N SER A 195 -22.68 12.84 7.05
CA SER A 195 -22.14 14.17 6.67
C SER A 195 -21.50 14.95 7.82
N GLY A 196 -21.74 14.52 9.07
CA GLY A 196 -21.23 15.18 10.29
C GLY A 196 -19.86 14.70 10.75
N HIS A 197 -19.25 13.68 10.11
CA HIS A 197 -17.95 13.16 10.54
C HIS A 197 -16.79 14.12 10.24
N ASP A 198 -15.70 14.04 11.01
CA ASP A 198 -14.44 14.77 10.73
C ASP A 198 -13.71 14.16 9.54
N SER A 199 -14.11 14.57 8.33
CA SER A 199 -13.50 14.12 7.08
C SER A 199 -12.01 14.46 6.99
N ALA A 200 -11.58 15.59 7.59
CA ALA A 200 -10.19 16.01 7.60
C ALA A 200 -9.32 15.07 8.45
N LEU A 201 -9.83 14.62 9.60
CA LEU A 201 -9.16 13.62 10.43
C LEU A 201 -9.06 12.27 9.71
N MET A 202 -10.17 11.79 9.15
CA MET A 202 -10.21 10.49 8.46
C MET A 202 -9.28 10.47 7.24
N ASP A 203 -9.25 11.56 6.45
CA ASP A 203 -8.34 11.72 5.32
C ASP A 203 -6.87 11.81 5.78
N ALA A 204 -6.60 12.54 6.87
CA ALA A 204 -5.24 12.66 7.41
C ALA A 204 -4.69 11.30 7.89
N ILE A 205 -5.50 10.48 8.58
CA ILE A 205 -5.13 9.12 9.00
C ILE A 205 -4.82 8.25 7.78
N ALA A 206 -5.69 8.26 6.76
CA ALA A 206 -5.47 7.49 5.55
C ALA A 206 -4.18 7.91 4.84
N LYS A 207 -3.98 9.20 4.61
CA LYS A 207 -2.80 9.77 3.92
C LYS A 207 -1.48 9.54 4.68
N LYS A 208 -1.52 9.45 6.00
CA LYS A 208 -0.34 9.14 6.81
C LYS A 208 0.17 7.72 6.56
N SER A 209 -0.69 6.82 6.14
CA SER A 209 -0.35 5.43 5.82
C SER A 209 -0.03 5.27 4.33
N LEU A 210 0.96 4.45 4.01
CA LEU A 210 1.33 4.19 2.62
C LEU A 210 0.26 3.32 1.93
N GLY A 211 -0.47 3.91 0.98
CA GLY A 211 -1.53 3.23 0.24
C GLY A 211 -2.91 3.25 0.91
N GLY A 212 -3.06 3.98 2.01
CA GLY A 212 -4.37 4.20 2.63
C GLY A 212 -5.27 5.12 1.78
N VAL A 213 -6.57 4.89 1.87
CA VAL A 213 -7.59 5.66 1.13
C VAL A 213 -8.72 6.04 2.08
N TYR A 214 -9.12 7.31 2.06
CA TYR A 214 -10.32 7.77 2.74
C TYR A 214 -11.55 7.60 1.86
N ASN A 215 -12.66 7.14 2.46
CA ASN A 215 -13.93 6.90 1.80
C ASN A 215 -15.07 7.52 2.61
N PHE A 216 -15.88 8.30 1.96
CA PHE A 216 -17.11 8.82 2.52
C PHE A 216 -18.26 7.81 2.33
N VAL A 217 -19.06 7.61 3.38
CA VAL A 217 -20.26 6.76 3.37
C VAL A 217 -21.45 7.60 3.83
N ASP A 218 -22.37 7.88 2.93
CA ASP A 218 -23.58 8.64 3.23
C ASP A 218 -24.52 7.85 4.16
N ASP A 219 -25.22 8.55 5.06
CA ASP A 219 -26.23 7.95 5.95
C ASP A 219 -27.39 7.31 5.16
N ASP A 220 -27.75 7.90 4.00
CA ASP A 220 -28.81 7.43 3.12
C ASP A 220 -28.32 6.43 2.04
N ILE A 221 -27.08 5.96 2.16
CA ILE A 221 -26.47 5.08 1.16
C ILE A 221 -27.28 3.78 1.01
N LYS A 222 -27.63 3.46 -0.23
CA LYS A 222 -28.30 2.19 -0.51
C LYS A 222 -27.35 1.01 -0.23
N PRO A 223 -27.83 -0.12 0.32
CA PRO A 223 -27.00 -1.27 0.68
C PRO A 223 -26.13 -1.81 -0.45
N ASN A 224 -26.55 -1.70 -1.69
CA ASN A 224 -25.75 -2.11 -2.85
C ASN A 224 -24.55 -1.18 -3.11
N VAL A 225 -24.73 0.14 -2.95
CA VAL A 225 -23.62 1.12 -3.13
C VAL A 225 -22.59 0.97 -2.01
N LEU A 226 -23.04 0.77 -0.76
CA LEU A 226 -22.14 0.45 0.35
C LEU A 226 -21.30 -0.81 0.06
N SER A 227 -21.96 -1.88 -0.38
CA SER A 227 -21.28 -3.13 -0.75
C SER A 227 -20.31 -2.94 -1.92
N GLU A 228 -20.62 -2.05 -2.86
CA GLU A 228 -19.76 -1.73 -4.00
C GLU A 228 -18.48 -1.00 -3.55
N THR A 229 -18.60 0.02 -2.69
CA THR A 229 -17.46 0.76 -2.13
C THR A 229 -16.50 -0.20 -1.40
N PHE A 230 -17.04 -1.06 -0.53
CA PHE A 230 -16.22 -2.06 0.16
C PHE A 230 -15.63 -3.11 -0.78
N SER A 231 -16.37 -3.48 -1.85
CA SER A 231 -15.85 -4.39 -2.89
C SER A 231 -14.65 -3.82 -3.61
N GLN A 232 -14.69 -2.54 -3.97
CA GLN A 232 -13.59 -1.88 -4.69
C GLN A 232 -12.32 -1.86 -3.84
N ILE A 233 -12.43 -1.49 -2.55
CA ILE A 233 -11.27 -1.47 -1.65
C ILE A 233 -10.76 -2.88 -1.38
N LEU A 234 -11.66 -3.82 -1.09
CA LEU A 234 -11.26 -5.21 -0.89
C LEU A 234 -10.62 -5.80 -2.16
N ALA A 235 -11.17 -5.49 -3.34
CA ALA A 235 -10.56 -5.88 -4.61
C ALA A 235 -9.15 -5.30 -4.73
N GLY A 236 -8.95 -4.02 -4.39
CA GLY A 236 -7.61 -3.41 -4.32
C GLY A 236 -6.68 -4.21 -3.40
N LEU A 237 -7.10 -4.46 -2.16
CA LEU A 237 -6.29 -5.18 -1.16
C LEU A 237 -5.96 -6.62 -1.58
N VAL A 238 -6.87 -7.32 -2.22
CA VAL A 238 -6.64 -8.71 -2.68
C VAL A 238 -5.89 -8.80 -4.00
N THR A 239 -5.62 -7.69 -4.67
CA THR A 239 -4.83 -7.65 -5.91
C THR A 239 -3.37 -7.25 -5.68
N ILE A 240 -2.89 -7.25 -4.44
CA ILE A 240 -1.49 -6.97 -4.13
C ILE A 240 -0.59 -7.98 -4.84
N ILE A 241 0.32 -7.47 -5.66
CA ILE A 241 1.28 -8.26 -6.43
C ILE A 241 2.60 -8.38 -5.68
N VAL A 242 3.11 -7.27 -5.14
CA VAL A 242 4.33 -7.21 -4.34
C VAL A 242 4.23 -6.13 -3.26
N GLN A 243 5.08 -6.24 -2.24
CA GLN A 243 5.20 -5.29 -1.14
C GLN A 243 6.62 -4.74 -1.08
N ASP A 244 6.83 -3.66 -0.32
CA ASP A 244 8.13 -3.03 -0.11
C ASP A 244 8.86 -2.72 -1.43
N LEU A 245 8.09 -2.34 -2.47
CA LEU A 245 8.66 -2.02 -3.77
C LEU A 245 9.51 -0.76 -3.67
N GLU A 246 10.77 -0.90 -4.05
CA GLU A 246 11.73 0.19 -4.12
C GLU A 246 12.41 0.20 -5.50
N LEU A 247 12.69 1.39 -6.01
CA LEU A 247 13.44 1.61 -7.25
C LEU A 247 14.69 2.42 -6.92
N THR A 248 15.83 1.92 -7.32
CA THR A 248 17.12 2.62 -7.17
C THR A 248 17.66 3.00 -8.52
N VAL A 249 18.01 4.27 -8.68
CA VAL A 249 18.68 4.82 -9.86
C VAL A 249 20.07 5.28 -9.45
N THR A 250 21.10 4.78 -10.12
CA THR A 250 22.50 5.14 -9.87
C THR A 250 23.08 5.70 -11.15
N PRO A 251 23.55 6.96 -11.18
CA PRO A 251 24.19 7.53 -12.35
C PRO A 251 25.58 6.94 -12.53
N PHE A 252 26.06 6.84 -13.77
CA PHE A 252 27.48 6.68 -14.05
C PHE A 252 28.12 8.06 -13.99
N MET A 253 28.86 8.32 -12.93
CA MET A 253 29.36 9.67 -12.59
C MET A 253 30.29 10.26 -13.66
N ASP A 254 30.91 9.43 -14.49
CA ASP A 254 31.75 9.89 -15.60
C ASP A 254 30.89 10.38 -16.79
N GLU A 255 29.64 9.92 -16.88
CA GLU A 255 28.72 10.23 -18.00
C GLU A 255 27.64 11.22 -17.60
N ALA A 256 27.06 11.08 -16.39
CA ALA A 256 25.90 11.84 -15.96
C ALA A 256 25.84 12.05 -14.45
N THR A 257 25.09 13.07 -14.04
CA THR A 257 24.66 13.27 -12.66
C THR A 257 23.14 13.39 -12.60
N ILE A 258 22.53 12.93 -11.49
CA ILE A 258 21.11 13.14 -11.27
C ILE A 258 20.90 14.58 -10.82
N LYS A 259 20.16 15.36 -11.61
CA LYS A 259 19.79 16.74 -11.32
C LYS A 259 18.51 16.81 -10.46
N LYS A 260 17.53 16.01 -10.83
CA LYS A 260 16.23 15.98 -10.15
C LYS A 260 15.59 14.60 -10.31
N VAL A 261 14.83 14.20 -9.28
CA VAL A 261 13.93 13.05 -9.35
C VAL A 261 12.55 13.54 -8.97
N ASP A 262 11.59 13.37 -9.87
CA ASP A 262 10.18 13.61 -9.62
C ASP A 262 9.47 12.25 -9.46
N ALA A 263 9.08 11.97 -8.24
CA ALA A 263 8.38 10.74 -7.84
C ALA A 263 7.05 11.07 -7.15
N GLY A 264 6.49 12.26 -7.40
CA GLY A 264 5.29 12.72 -6.72
C GLY A 264 5.47 12.74 -5.21
N THR A 265 4.54 12.13 -4.49
CA THR A 265 4.53 12.08 -3.01
C THR A 265 5.36 10.94 -2.42
N TYR A 266 5.95 10.07 -3.26
CA TYR A 266 6.71 8.92 -2.75
C TYR A 266 8.00 9.34 -2.04
N PRO A 267 8.28 8.76 -0.85
CA PRO A 267 9.53 8.99 -0.14
C PRO A 267 10.74 8.61 -0.98
N ARG A 268 11.79 9.45 -0.93
CA ARG A 268 13.04 9.19 -1.63
C ARG A 268 14.23 9.52 -0.74
N ASN A 269 15.28 8.73 -0.88
CA ASN A 269 16.55 8.92 -0.18
C ASN A 269 17.69 8.94 -1.18
N THR A 270 18.60 9.90 -1.02
CA THR A 270 19.86 9.93 -1.77
C THR A 270 20.93 9.25 -0.93
N ALA A 271 21.71 8.36 -1.54
CA ALA A 271 22.79 7.67 -0.88
C ALA A 271 23.92 8.66 -0.49
N THR A 272 24.50 8.44 0.68
CA THR A 272 25.62 9.23 1.22
C THR A 272 26.99 8.57 0.99
N ASP A 273 27.02 7.45 0.26
CA ASP A 273 28.21 6.63 -0.02
C ASP A 273 29.06 7.12 -1.20
N GLY A 274 28.75 8.30 -1.74
CA GLY A 274 29.40 8.88 -2.92
C GLY A 274 28.86 8.36 -4.27
N SER A 275 27.97 7.38 -4.26
CA SER A 275 27.37 6.87 -5.52
C SER A 275 26.35 7.81 -6.15
N SER A 276 25.87 8.81 -5.38
CA SER A 276 24.76 9.70 -5.77
C SER A 276 23.49 8.97 -6.22
N SER A 277 23.31 7.72 -5.75
CA SER A 277 22.14 6.92 -6.05
C SER A 277 20.90 7.49 -5.36
N VAL A 278 19.76 7.42 -6.02
CA VAL A 278 18.46 7.80 -5.43
C VAL A 278 17.57 6.57 -5.37
N THR A 279 17.07 6.27 -4.17
CA THR A 279 16.10 5.19 -3.95
C THR A 279 14.73 5.78 -3.64
N ILE A 280 13.73 5.37 -4.40
CA ILE A 280 12.32 5.74 -4.27
C ILE A 280 11.56 4.56 -3.66
N ARG A 281 10.72 4.81 -2.65
CA ARG A 281 9.93 3.79 -1.98
C ARG A 281 8.47 3.90 -2.40
N PHE A 282 7.97 2.90 -3.11
CA PHE A 282 6.57 2.84 -3.55
C PHE A 282 5.67 2.05 -2.60
N GLY A 283 6.26 1.18 -1.76
CA GLY A 283 5.50 0.31 -0.87
C GLY A 283 4.81 -0.83 -1.61
N THR A 284 3.48 -0.86 -1.58
CA THR A 284 2.69 -1.93 -2.22
C THR A 284 2.39 -1.61 -3.67
N LEU A 285 2.51 -2.61 -4.55
CA LEU A 285 2.08 -2.52 -5.95
C LEU A 285 0.96 -3.53 -6.21
N TYR A 286 -0.09 -3.06 -6.85
CA TYR A 286 -1.29 -3.84 -7.15
C TYR A 286 -1.28 -4.38 -8.58
N SER A 287 -2.19 -5.32 -8.86
CA SER A 287 -2.34 -5.92 -10.20
C SER A 287 -2.65 -4.85 -11.25
N ALA A 288 -1.91 -4.89 -12.36
CA ALA A 288 -2.00 -3.94 -13.48
C ALA A 288 -1.74 -2.47 -13.11
N GLU A 289 -1.34 -2.18 -11.89
CA GLU A 289 -1.00 -0.82 -11.46
C GLU A 289 0.34 -0.38 -12.03
N GLU A 290 0.46 0.92 -12.33
CA GLU A 290 1.66 1.55 -12.87
C GLU A 290 2.17 2.62 -11.91
N ARG A 291 3.48 2.63 -11.67
CA ARG A 291 4.20 3.66 -10.90
C ARG A 291 5.26 4.29 -11.78
N LYS A 292 5.20 5.61 -11.93
CA LYS A 292 6.09 6.36 -12.82
C LYS A 292 6.99 7.31 -12.03
N VAL A 293 8.22 7.41 -12.46
CA VAL A 293 9.23 8.35 -11.93
C VAL A 293 9.91 9.03 -13.09
N ILE A 294 10.11 10.34 -12.99
CA ILE A 294 10.89 11.11 -13.95
C ILE A 294 12.24 11.42 -13.31
N VAL A 295 13.31 11.01 -13.98
CA VAL A 295 14.68 11.31 -13.58
C VAL A 295 15.29 12.27 -14.59
N GLU A 296 15.71 13.44 -14.14
CA GLU A 296 16.45 14.41 -14.95
C GLU A 296 17.94 14.20 -14.74
N LEU A 297 18.64 13.85 -15.83
CA LEU A 297 20.07 13.62 -15.87
C LEU A 297 20.77 14.81 -16.54
N ALA A 298 21.83 15.30 -15.93
CA ALA A 298 22.75 16.24 -16.57
C ALA A 298 23.93 15.43 -17.13
N LEU A 299 24.02 15.36 -18.46
CA LEU A 299 25.09 14.67 -19.17
C LEU A 299 26.35 15.53 -19.24
N ARG A 300 27.51 14.92 -19.04
CA ARG A 300 28.80 15.59 -19.03
C ARG A 300 29.28 15.95 -20.44
N ASP A 301 30.29 16.85 -20.51
CA ASP A 301 30.94 17.25 -21.72
C ASP A 301 31.88 16.18 -22.20
N HIS A 302 31.63 15.65 -23.40
CA HIS A 302 32.44 14.66 -24.11
C HIS A 302 32.69 15.08 -25.56
N THR A 303 32.73 16.39 -25.82
CA THR A 303 32.92 16.96 -27.17
C THR A 303 34.24 16.57 -27.79
N SER A 304 35.24 16.20 -27.00
CA SER A 304 36.53 15.67 -27.47
C SER A 304 36.49 14.21 -27.93
N PHE A 305 35.38 13.51 -27.65
CA PHE A 305 35.24 12.08 -27.95
C PHE A 305 34.66 11.90 -29.36
N ARG A 306 34.83 10.67 -29.89
CA ARG A 306 34.08 10.22 -31.07
C ARG A 306 32.66 9.79 -30.59
N PRO A 307 31.66 9.77 -31.49
CA PRO A 307 30.36 9.23 -31.18
C PRO A 307 30.43 7.82 -30.60
N TYR A 308 29.66 7.55 -29.53
CA TYR A 308 29.63 6.27 -28.80
C TYR A 308 28.31 6.09 -28.06
N ASN A 309 28.05 4.87 -27.61
CA ASN A 309 26.93 4.56 -26.74
C ASN A 309 27.38 4.70 -25.27
N ALA A 310 26.75 5.61 -24.56
CA ALA A 310 27.04 5.90 -23.15
C ALA A 310 26.00 5.24 -22.26
N ASP A 311 26.45 4.48 -21.27
CA ASP A 311 25.60 4.06 -20.17
C ASP A 311 25.54 5.20 -19.15
N VAL A 312 24.41 5.90 -19.08
CA VAL A 312 24.27 7.12 -18.27
C VAL A 312 23.73 6.85 -16.88
N ALA A 313 22.96 5.77 -16.70
CA ALA A 313 22.48 5.32 -15.41
C ALA A 313 22.22 3.81 -15.39
N LYS A 314 22.32 3.21 -14.22
CA LYS A 314 21.80 1.86 -13.94
C LYS A 314 20.57 1.95 -13.04
N VAL A 315 19.61 1.07 -13.34
CA VAL A 315 18.32 1.01 -12.64
C VAL A 315 18.12 -0.38 -12.10
N GLN A 316 17.70 -0.46 -10.86
CA GLN A 316 17.40 -1.72 -10.19
C GLN A 316 16.20 -1.53 -9.28
N TYR A 317 15.30 -2.52 -9.20
CA TYR A 317 14.21 -2.51 -8.23
C TYR A 317 14.27 -3.74 -7.34
N ARG A 318 13.74 -3.59 -6.14
CA ARG A 318 13.58 -4.67 -5.17
C ARG A 318 12.19 -4.65 -4.58
N PHE A 319 11.72 -5.80 -4.15
CA PHE A 319 10.41 -5.96 -3.53
C PHE A 319 10.38 -7.18 -2.61
N SER A 320 9.35 -7.25 -1.77
CA SER A 320 9.02 -8.42 -0.96
C SER A 320 7.83 -9.16 -1.59
N PHE A 321 7.94 -10.48 -1.66
CA PHE A 321 6.86 -11.36 -2.05
C PHE A 321 6.96 -12.67 -1.24
N GLU A 322 5.86 -13.11 -0.62
CA GLU A 322 5.83 -14.29 0.27
C GLU A 322 6.92 -14.26 1.34
N GLY A 323 7.17 -13.07 1.93
CA GLY A 323 8.17 -12.85 2.97
C GLY A 323 9.62 -12.95 2.51
N GLN A 324 9.86 -13.21 1.24
CA GLN A 324 11.19 -13.21 0.64
C GLN A 324 11.44 -11.90 -0.10
N ARG A 325 12.68 -11.42 -0.04
CA ARG A 325 13.12 -10.26 -0.80
C ARG A 325 13.70 -10.68 -2.14
N PHE A 326 13.27 -9.99 -3.18
CA PHE A 326 13.72 -10.18 -4.55
C PHE A 326 14.33 -8.89 -5.07
N THR A 327 15.41 -9.02 -5.82
CA THR A 327 16.09 -7.90 -6.46
C THR A 327 16.18 -8.18 -7.95
N SER A 328 15.80 -7.20 -8.78
CA SER A 328 15.89 -7.34 -10.23
C SER A 328 17.35 -7.41 -10.71
N ASN A 329 17.55 -7.91 -11.92
CA ASN A 329 18.80 -7.63 -12.62
C ASN A 329 18.96 -6.11 -12.77
N THR A 330 20.21 -5.66 -12.84
CA THR A 330 20.52 -4.27 -13.15
C THR A 330 20.20 -4.02 -14.62
N GLU A 331 19.40 -2.99 -14.88
CA GLU A 331 19.12 -2.51 -16.23
C GLU A 331 19.85 -1.20 -16.48
N LEU A 332 20.36 -1.04 -17.70
CA LEU A 332 21.10 0.15 -18.11
C LEU A 332 20.19 1.13 -18.85
N VAL A 333 20.43 2.40 -18.66
CA VAL A 333 19.93 3.49 -19.51
C VAL A 333 21.08 3.90 -20.40
N THR A 334 21.00 3.53 -21.69
CA THR A 334 22.06 3.75 -22.67
C THR A 334 21.59 4.78 -23.68
N ILE A 335 22.41 5.80 -23.95
CA ILE A 335 22.12 6.89 -24.87
C ILE A 335 23.28 6.99 -25.89
N HIS A 336 22.96 7.08 -27.16
CA HIS A 336 23.94 7.35 -28.16
C HIS A 336 24.39 8.82 -28.11
N ARG A 337 25.67 9.07 -27.80
CA ARG A 337 26.28 10.39 -27.75
C ARG A 337 26.92 10.70 -29.13
N GLY A 338 26.38 11.73 -29.79
CA GLY A 338 26.79 12.06 -31.16
C GLY A 338 26.97 13.56 -31.39
N ARG A 339 27.35 13.95 -32.62
CA ARG A 339 27.55 15.36 -32.98
C ARG A 339 26.25 16.08 -33.39
N LYS A 340 25.14 15.33 -33.62
CA LYS A 340 23.84 15.88 -34.00
C LYS A 340 22.93 16.02 -32.78
N ALA A 341 22.14 17.09 -32.73
CA ALA A 341 21.06 17.20 -31.77
C ALA A 341 20.03 16.06 -31.96
N PRO A 342 19.36 15.60 -30.87
CA PRO A 342 18.32 14.58 -30.98
C PRO A 342 17.16 15.10 -31.85
N ASP A 343 16.51 14.18 -32.58
CA ASP A 343 15.27 14.48 -33.28
C ASP A 343 14.15 14.76 -32.28
N PRO A 344 13.30 15.77 -32.48
CA PRO A 344 12.14 16.01 -31.61
C PRO A 344 11.20 14.81 -31.50
N ALA A 345 11.20 13.89 -32.46
CA ALA A 345 10.42 12.64 -32.42
C ALA A 345 10.93 11.63 -31.38
N ASP A 346 12.16 11.76 -30.88
CA ASP A 346 12.78 10.88 -29.88
C ASP A 346 12.47 11.31 -28.43
N ALA A 347 11.64 12.32 -28.21
CA ALA A 347 11.28 12.77 -26.88
C ALA A 347 10.40 11.72 -26.16
N PRO A 348 10.65 11.44 -24.86
CA PRO A 348 9.80 10.54 -24.11
C PRO A 348 8.38 11.09 -24.00
N PRO A 349 7.34 10.24 -23.91
CA PRO A 349 5.96 10.69 -23.74
C PRO A 349 5.82 11.57 -22.49
N GLN A 350 5.04 12.65 -22.63
CA GLN A 350 4.76 13.58 -21.53
C GLN A 350 3.88 12.98 -20.45
#